data_00107f651281f6a209f786bf7b68b214
#
_entry.id   00107f651281f6a209f786bf7b68b214
#
_cell.length_a   1.000
_cell.length_b   1.000
_cell.length_c   1.000
_cell.angle_alpha   90.00
_cell.angle_beta   90.00
_cell.angle_gamma   90.00
#
_symmetry.space_group_name_H-M   'P 1'
#
loop_
_entity.id
_entity.type
_entity.pdbx_description
1 polymer ?
#
loop_
_entity_poly.entity_id
_entity_poly.type
_entity_poly.pdbx_seq_one_letter_code
_entity_poly.pdbx_strand_id
1 'polypeptide(L)'
;MRRPLTIALSAAVIVAGLALASLQVAAQEKKAGTLILRGDMTYFFGPGKPKNCNLSNTYKHGEPVGWRIEAVDPETGKHVEPEAQLVVHLNYAGATKDIPMRWRATAQQPERQFWVAKWIVPEDAATGIVRFTVTAKDKYGRTGEYKPFDVEASQLTIVE
;
A
#
# COMPACT_ATOMS: atom_id res chain seq x y z
N MET A 1 43.34 18.95 79.89
CA MET A 1 43.70 18.24 78.68
C MET A 1 42.42 18.03 77.85
N ARG A 2 42.20 18.86 76.87
CA ARG A 2 41.00 18.78 75.98
C ARG A 2 41.49 18.38 74.60
N ARG A 3 40.99 17.25 74.06
CA ARG A 3 41.29 16.79 72.73
C ARG A 3 40.21 17.40 71.75
N PRO A 4 40.58 17.98 70.64
CA PRO A 4 39.60 18.40 69.69
C PRO A 4 39.14 17.21 68.83
N LEU A 5 37.84 17.13 68.66
CA LEU A 5 37.13 16.17 67.79
C LEU A 5 37.17 16.69 66.37
N THR A 6 37.91 16.02 65.51
CA THR A 6 37.96 16.32 64.09
C THR A 6 36.79 15.64 63.42
N ILE A 7 35.82 16.43 62.96
CA ILE A 7 34.68 15.97 62.13
C ILE A 7 35.16 15.96 60.68
N ALA A 8 35.35 14.76 60.15
CA ALA A 8 35.58 14.56 58.71
C ALA A 8 34.26 14.66 57.96
N LEU A 9 34.06 15.73 57.18
CA LEU A 9 32.93 15.87 56.26
C LEU A 9 33.24 15.08 54.99
N SER A 10 32.63 13.90 54.87
CA SER A 10 32.66 13.14 53.60
C SER A 10 31.63 13.71 52.63
N ALA A 11 32.09 14.49 51.65
CA ALA A 11 31.26 14.93 50.54
C ALA A 11 31.02 13.76 49.57
N ALA A 12 29.84 13.17 49.63
CA ALA A 12 29.39 12.22 48.61
C ALA A 12 28.99 12.99 47.38
N VAL A 13 29.84 12.95 46.36
CA VAL A 13 29.48 13.46 45.00
C VAL A 13 28.58 12.42 44.33
N ILE A 14 27.28 12.68 44.33
CA ILE A 14 26.32 11.93 43.53
C ILE A 14 26.46 12.40 42.10
N VAL A 15 27.19 11.65 41.27
CA VAL A 15 27.19 11.81 39.81
C VAL A 15 25.91 11.22 39.29
N ALA A 16 24.88 12.05 39.15
CA ALA A 16 23.67 11.70 38.42
C ALA A 16 24.03 11.62 36.94
N GLY A 17 24.35 10.41 36.48
CA GLY A 17 24.45 10.11 35.04
C GLY A 17 23.11 10.27 34.38
N LEU A 18 22.82 11.42 33.77
CA LEU A 18 21.75 11.57 32.80
C LEU A 18 22.09 10.68 31.59
N ALA A 19 21.56 9.48 31.58
CA ALA A 19 21.48 8.68 30.37
C ALA A 19 20.52 9.41 29.40
N LEU A 20 21.06 10.27 28.55
CA LEU A 20 20.39 10.75 27.36
C LEU A 20 20.20 9.53 26.45
N ALA A 21 19.06 8.87 26.60
CA ALA A 21 18.55 7.95 25.60
C ALA A 21 18.29 8.78 24.34
N SER A 22 19.31 8.88 23.48
CA SER A 22 19.16 9.38 22.13
C SER A 22 18.21 8.41 21.42
N LEU A 23 16.95 8.81 21.30
CA LEU A 23 16.02 8.25 20.33
C LEU A 23 16.64 8.51 18.95
N GLN A 24 17.45 7.58 18.49
CA GLN A 24 17.81 7.50 17.08
C GLN A 24 16.52 7.13 16.35
N VAL A 25 15.77 8.16 15.93
CA VAL A 25 14.85 8.02 14.82
C VAL A 25 15.73 7.60 13.65
N ALA A 26 15.79 6.31 13.36
CA ALA A 26 16.48 5.80 12.18
C ALA A 26 15.87 6.55 11.01
N ALA A 27 16.61 7.50 10.45
CA ALA A 27 16.21 8.19 9.24
C ALA A 27 15.99 7.10 8.19
N GLN A 28 14.76 6.93 7.76
CA GLN A 28 14.39 5.94 6.78
C GLN A 28 15.19 6.22 5.51
N GLU A 29 16.05 5.28 5.13
CA GLU A 29 16.94 5.45 3.99
C GLU A 29 16.10 5.73 2.74
N LYS A 30 16.29 6.93 2.15
CA LYS A 30 15.56 7.31 0.94
C LYS A 30 16.18 6.59 -0.24
N LYS A 31 15.46 5.65 -0.84
CA LYS A 31 15.86 4.98 -2.08
C LYS A 31 15.47 5.81 -3.30
N ALA A 32 16.32 5.76 -4.31
CA ALA A 32 16.04 6.36 -5.62
C ALA A 32 15.20 5.42 -6.50
N GLY A 33 14.68 5.95 -7.61
CA GLY A 33 13.98 5.17 -8.62
C GLY A 33 12.46 5.23 -8.52
N THR A 34 11.81 4.70 -9.53
CA THR A 34 10.34 4.63 -9.68
C THR A 34 9.90 3.18 -9.61
N LEU A 35 8.90 2.87 -8.80
CA LEU A 35 8.35 1.52 -8.69
C LEU A 35 7.74 1.08 -10.02
N ILE A 36 7.92 -0.18 -10.37
CA ILE A 36 7.29 -0.81 -11.54
C ILE A 36 5.97 -1.41 -11.07
N LEU A 37 4.85 -0.94 -11.64
CA LEU A 37 3.54 -1.50 -11.38
C LEU A 37 3.07 -2.28 -12.60
N ARG A 38 2.48 -3.45 -12.34
CA ARG A 38 1.81 -4.28 -13.35
C ARG A 38 0.60 -4.96 -12.73
N GLY A 39 -0.39 -5.29 -13.54
CA GLY A 39 -1.57 -5.95 -13.02
C GLY A 39 -2.68 -6.11 -14.02
N ASP A 40 -3.82 -6.56 -13.50
CA ASP A 40 -5.00 -6.87 -14.28
C ASP A 40 -6.29 -6.53 -13.54
N MET A 41 -7.41 -6.66 -14.26
CA MET A 41 -8.75 -6.63 -13.71
C MET A 41 -9.38 -8.02 -13.78
N THR A 42 -10.21 -8.32 -12.80
CA THR A 42 -10.85 -9.63 -12.65
C THR A 42 -12.18 -9.51 -11.91
N TYR A 43 -13.03 -10.51 -12.03
CA TYR A 43 -14.21 -10.62 -11.18
C TYR A 43 -13.84 -10.98 -9.73
N PHE A 44 -14.41 -10.29 -8.74
CA PHE A 44 -14.22 -10.54 -7.31
C PHE A 44 -15.52 -10.97 -6.61
N PHE A 45 -16.17 -12.00 -7.14
CA PHE A 45 -17.40 -12.57 -6.53
C PHE A 45 -17.16 -13.27 -5.19
N GLY A 46 -15.94 -13.71 -4.91
CA GLY A 46 -15.55 -14.46 -3.73
C GLY A 46 -15.32 -15.96 -3.99
N PRO A 47 -14.66 -16.65 -3.04
CA PRO A 47 -14.31 -18.05 -3.20
C PRO A 47 -15.51 -18.94 -3.52
N GLY A 48 -15.34 -19.89 -4.44
CA GLY A 48 -16.36 -20.85 -4.85
C GLY A 48 -17.48 -20.30 -5.74
N LYS A 49 -17.48 -19.00 -6.06
CA LYS A 49 -18.48 -18.42 -6.97
C LYS A 49 -18.02 -18.55 -8.43
N PRO A 50 -18.96 -18.79 -9.36
CA PRO A 50 -18.66 -18.74 -10.79
C PRO A 50 -18.01 -17.42 -11.19
N LYS A 51 -17.15 -17.43 -12.21
CA LYS A 51 -16.38 -16.29 -12.71
C LYS A 51 -15.39 -15.67 -11.69
N ASN A 52 -15.35 -16.06 -10.41
CA ASN A 52 -14.41 -15.48 -9.48
C ASN A 52 -12.96 -15.64 -9.95
N CYS A 53 -12.19 -14.56 -9.97
CA CYS A 53 -10.82 -14.47 -10.50
C CYS A 53 -10.69 -14.67 -12.02
N ASN A 54 -11.77 -14.73 -12.79
CA ASN A 54 -11.68 -14.67 -14.25
C ASN A 54 -11.29 -13.25 -14.67
N LEU A 55 -10.36 -13.14 -15.61
CA LEU A 55 -9.98 -11.86 -16.17
C LEU A 55 -11.15 -11.23 -16.93
N SER A 56 -11.39 -9.96 -16.72
CA SER A 56 -12.37 -9.17 -17.45
C SER A 56 -12.02 -7.69 -17.36
N ASN A 57 -12.36 -6.97 -18.39
CA ASN A 57 -12.44 -5.51 -18.39
C ASN A 57 -13.89 -5.01 -18.51
N THR A 58 -14.85 -5.93 -18.71
CA THR A 58 -16.26 -5.63 -18.92
C THR A 58 -17.10 -6.18 -17.78
N TYR A 59 -17.94 -5.32 -17.20
CA TYR A 59 -18.76 -5.63 -16.03
C TYR A 59 -20.18 -5.09 -16.17
N LYS A 60 -21.14 -5.82 -15.64
CA LYS A 60 -22.53 -5.40 -15.50
C LYS A 60 -22.76 -4.66 -14.18
N HIS A 61 -23.90 -4.00 -14.09
CA HIS A 61 -24.40 -3.44 -12.83
C HIS A 61 -24.42 -4.52 -11.73
N GLY A 62 -24.05 -4.16 -10.50
CA GLY A 62 -23.93 -5.07 -9.38
C GLY A 62 -22.71 -6.00 -9.39
N GLU A 63 -21.99 -6.12 -10.52
CA GLU A 63 -20.83 -7.01 -10.59
C GLU A 63 -19.60 -6.42 -9.88
N PRO A 64 -18.79 -7.28 -9.24
CA PRO A 64 -17.59 -6.87 -8.51
C PRO A 64 -16.38 -6.78 -9.43
N VAL A 65 -15.91 -5.58 -9.68
CA VAL A 65 -14.60 -5.30 -10.27
C VAL A 65 -13.52 -5.55 -9.23
N GLY A 66 -12.49 -6.32 -9.59
CA GLY A 66 -11.30 -6.52 -8.79
C GLY A 66 -10.05 -6.08 -9.55
N TRP A 67 -9.20 -5.31 -8.91
CA TRP A 67 -7.84 -5.04 -9.39
C TRP A 67 -6.85 -5.90 -8.63
N ARG A 68 -5.89 -6.49 -9.36
CA ARG A 68 -4.72 -7.17 -8.80
C ARG A 68 -3.49 -6.47 -9.33
N ILE A 69 -2.70 -5.88 -8.44
CA ILE A 69 -1.53 -5.09 -8.81
C ILE A 69 -0.30 -5.61 -8.07
N GLU A 70 0.75 -5.85 -8.81
CA GLU A 70 2.10 -6.06 -8.28
C GLU A 70 2.88 -4.76 -8.33
N ALA A 71 3.63 -4.47 -7.28
CA ALA A 71 4.58 -3.38 -7.24
C ALA A 71 5.98 -3.93 -6.98
N VAL A 72 6.92 -3.62 -7.84
CA VAL A 72 8.26 -4.21 -7.89
C VAL A 72 9.31 -3.13 -7.76
N ASP A 73 10.30 -3.40 -6.95
CA ASP A 73 11.53 -2.62 -6.85
C ASP A 73 12.36 -2.82 -8.13
N PRO A 74 12.64 -1.78 -8.93
CA PRO A 74 13.35 -1.91 -10.19
C PRO A 74 14.82 -2.33 -10.02
N GLU A 75 15.43 -2.07 -8.87
CA GLU A 75 16.83 -2.40 -8.60
C GLU A 75 17.03 -3.88 -8.27
N THR A 76 16.08 -4.43 -7.51
CA THR A 76 16.20 -5.81 -7.00
C THR A 76 15.30 -6.81 -7.70
N GLY A 77 14.33 -6.35 -8.47
CA GLY A 77 13.29 -7.18 -9.08
C GLY A 77 12.33 -7.84 -8.07
N LYS A 78 12.43 -7.50 -6.79
CA LYS A 78 11.58 -8.06 -5.74
C LYS A 78 10.33 -7.23 -5.54
N HIS A 79 9.28 -7.87 -5.05
CA HIS A 79 8.07 -7.16 -4.62
C HIS A 79 8.41 -6.18 -3.51
N VAL A 80 7.76 -5.00 -3.52
CA VAL A 80 7.90 -4.06 -2.42
C VAL A 80 7.22 -4.62 -1.15
N GLU A 81 7.56 -4.04 -0.01
CA GLU A 81 7.05 -4.52 1.27
C GLU A 81 5.54 -4.28 1.42
N PRO A 82 4.87 -5.08 2.28
CA PRO A 82 3.42 -4.95 2.54
C PRO A 82 2.98 -3.58 3.07
N GLU A 83 3.92 -2.80 3.61
CA GLU A 83 3.69 -1.44 4.12
C GLU A 83 3.52 -0.38 3.01
N ALA A 84 3.79 -0.75 1.75
CA ALA A 84 3.53 0.13 0.63
C ALA A 84 2.03 0.47 0.54
N GLN A 85 1.75 1.69 0.13
CA GLN A 85 0.39 2.18 -0.07
C GLN A 85 0.08 2.18 -1.56
N LEU A 86 -0.96 1.43 -1.95
CA LEU A 86 -1.46 1.42 -3.32
C LEU A 86 -2.92 1.90 -3.32
N VAL A 87 -3.26 2.71 -4.32
CA VAL A 87 -4.60 3.27 -4.47
C VAL A 87 -5.03 3.21 -5.93
N VAL A 88 -6.23 2.69 -6.18
CA VAL A 88 -6.90 2.83 -7.47
C VAL A 88 -7.64 4.16 -7.49
N HIS A 89 -7.36 4.98 -8.48
CA HIS A 89 -8.04 6.25 -8.76
C HIS A 89 -9.02 6.02 -9.90
N LEU A 90 -10.29 5.90 -9.58
CA LEU A 90 -11.36 5.61 -10.53
C LEU A 90 -12.06 6.90 -10.94
N ASN A 91 -12.01 7.28 -12.23
CA ASN A 91 -12.73 8.43 -12.75
C ASN A 91 -14.18 8.03 -13.06
N TYR A 92 -15.06 8.27 -12.10
CA TYR A 92 -16.45 7.85 -12.18
C TYR A 92 -17.40 8.99 -11.81
N ALA A 93 -18.48 9.14 -12.59
CA ALA A 93 -19.51 10.16 -12.37
C ALA A 93 -18.97 11.60 -12.24
N GLY A 94 -17.95 11.94 -13.02
CA GLY A 94 -17.35 13.28 -13.02
C GLY A 94 -16.44 13.60 -11.85
N ALA A 95 -16.14 12.62 -11.01
CA ALA A 95 -15.23 12.75 -9.88
C ALA A 95 -14.19 11.61 -9.85
N THR A 96 -13.10 11.80 -9.14
CA THR A 96 -12.16 10.72 -8.85
C THR A 96 -12.56 10.05 -7.54
N LYS A 97 -12.73 8.73 -7.58
CA LYS A 97 -12.96 7.89 -6.41
C LYS A 97 -11.69 7.11 -6.09
N ASP A 98 -11.15 7.34 -4.92
CA ASP A 98 -9.98 6.62 -4.43
C ASP A 98 -10.39 5.33 -3.71
N ILE A 99 -9.79 4.21 -4.13
CA ILE A 99 -10.04 2.89 -3.56
C ILE A 99 -8.71 2.33 -3.05
N PRO A 100 -8.46 2.35 -1.74
CA PRO A 100 -7.25 1.79 -1.17
C PRO A 100 -7.15 0.29 -1.46
N MET A 101 -5.95 -0.14 -1.83
CA MET A 101 -5.65 -1.55 -2.07
C MET A 101 -5.12 -2.23 -0.80
N ARG A 102 -5.31 -3.54 -0.71
CA ARG A 102 -4.83 -4.36 0.42
C ARG A 102 -3.83 -5.40 -0.07
N TRP A 103 -2.75 -5.57 0.69
CA TRP A 103 -1.80 -6.66 0.49
C TRP A 103 -2.46 -8.03 0.66
N ARG A 104 -2.10 -8.98 -0.19
CA ARG A 104 -2.79 -10.26 -0.28
C ARG A 104 -2.01 -11.43 0.29
N ALA A 105 -0.67 -11.41 0.29
CA ALA A 105 0.11 -12.50 0.86
C ALA A 105 -0.20 -12.70 2.34
N THR A 106 -0.31 -13.95 2.74
CA THR A 106 -0.50 -14.38 4.11
C THR A 106 0.49 -15.49 4.43
N ALA A 107 0.60 -15.89 5.70
CA ALA A 107 1.42 -17.03 6.09
C ALA A 107 1.00 -18.34 5.39
N GLN A 108 -0.29 -18.47 5.03
CA GLN A 108 -0.84 -19.64 4.31
C GLN A 108 -0.71 -19.53 2.79
N GLN A 109 -0.49 -18.33 2.28
CA GLN A 109 -0.42 -18.02 0.85
C GLN A 109 0.68 -17.00 0.57
N PRO A 110 1.95 -17.32 0.89
CA PRO A 110 3.07 -16.37 0.78
C PRO A 110 3.40 -16.02 -0.68
N GLU A 111 2.97 -16.83 -1.63
CA GLU A 111 3.18 -16.62 -3.07
C GLU A 111 2.29 -15.50 -3.66
N ARG A 112 1.23 -15.08 -2.92
CA ARG A 112 0.30 -14.03 -3.38
C ARG A 112 0.82 -12.63 -3.09
N GLN A 113 1.97 -12.29 -3.64
CA GLN A 113 2.67 -11.02 -3.42
C GLN A 113 2.11 -9.90 -4.31
N PHE A 114 0.83 -9.58 -4.14
CA PHE A 114 0.14 -8.51 -4.87
C PHE A 114 -0.89 -7.82 -4.00
N TRP A 115 -1.27 -6.63 -4.42
CA TRP A 115 -2.35 -5.84 -3.81
C TRP A 115 -3.67 -6.07 -4.55
N VAL A 116 -4.77 -5.96 -3.81
CA VAL A 116 -6.11 -6.08 -4.37
C VAL A 116 -6.98 -4.92 -3.94
N ALA A 117 -7.82 -4.46 -4.86
CA ALA A 117 -8.95 -3.59 -4.57
C ALA A 117 -10.23 -4.20 -5.12
N LYS A 118 -11.37 -3.81 -4.57
CA LYS A 118 -12.69 -4.22 -5.02
C LYS A 118 -13.62 -3.02 -5.11
N TRP A 119 -14.36 -2.95 -6.20
CA TRP A 119 -15.45 -2.01 -6.38
C TRP A 119 -16.68 -2.76 -6.93
N ILE A 120 -17.85 -2.42 -6.43
CA ILE A 120 -19.11 -2.93 -6.99
C ILE A 120 -19.63 -1.88 -7.95
N VAL A 121 -19.91 -2.28 -9.20
CA VAL A 121 -20.54 -1.38 -10.17
C VAL A 121 -21.91 -0.98 -9.63
N PRO A 122 -22.19 0.33 -9.44
CA PRO A 122 -23.51 0.76 -8.98
C PRO A 122 -24.62 0.34 -9.95
N GLU A 123 -25.82 0.11 -9.41
CA GLU A 123 -27.00 -0.28 -10.23
C GLU A 123 -27.44 0.83 -11.19
N ASP A 124 -27.14 2.09 -10.82
CA ASP A 124 -27.46 3.29 -11.59
C ASP A 124 -26.25 3.82 -12.39
N ALA A 125 -25.18 3.04 -12.53
CA ALA A 125 -24.00 3.47 -13.27
C ALA A 125 -24.31 3.66 -14.74
N ALA A 126 -23.81 4.75 -15.32
CA ALA A 126 -23.84 4.92 -16.77
C ALA A 126 -22.98 3.85 -17.46
N THR A 127 -23.47 3.28 -18.55
CA THR A 127 -22.69 2.36 -19.38
C THR A 127 -21.58 3.11 -20.13
N GLY A 128 -20.51 2.41 -20.45
CA GLY A 128 -19.37 2.94 -21.18
C GLY A 128 -18.03 2.76 -20.48
N ILE A 129 -17.03 3.46 -20.98
CA ILE A 129 -15.64 3.36 -20.48
C ILE A 129 -15.48 4.18 -19.22
N VAL A 130 -14.95 3.56 -18.18
CA VAL A 130 -14.52 4.19 -16.93
C VAL A 130 -13.01 4.12 -16.83
N ARG A 131 -12.35 5.27 -16.89
CA ARG A 131 -10.90 5.36 -16.81
C ARG A 131 -10.41 5.22 -15.36
N PHE A 132 -9.26 4.59 -15.20
CA PHE A 132 -8.61 4.47 -13.90
C PHE A 132 -7.10 4.52 -14.02
N THR A 133 -6.44 4.85 -12.92
CA THR A 133 -5.01 4.67 -12.71
C THR A 133 -4.77 4.03 -11.35
N VAL A 134 -3.57 3.49 -11.13
CA VAL A 134 -3.18 3.01 -9.81
C VAL A 134 -1.86 3.65 -9.44
N THR A 135 -1.80 4.26 -8.27
CA THR A 135 -0.54 4.79 -7.73
C THR A 135 -0.02 3.90 -6.60
N ALA A 136 1.28 3.87 -6.46
CA ALA A 136 1.97 3.23 -5.35
C ALA A 136 2.95 4.19 -4.69
N LYS A 137 3.13 4.03 -3.37
CA LYS A 137 4.18 4.68 -2.59
C LYS A 137 4.72 3.70 -1.56
N ASP A 138 6.02 3.45 -1.58
CA ASP A 138 6.68 2.58 -0.62
C ASP A 138 7.14 3.35 0.64
N LYS A 139 7.65 2.61 1.62
CA LYS A 139 8.17 3.19 2.87
C LYS A 139 9.40 4.07 2.67
N TYR A 140 10.13 3.93 1.56
CA TYR A 140 11.29 4.76 1.22
C TYR A 140 10.90 6.04 0.48
N GLY A 141 9.60 6.25 0.20
CA GLY A 141 9.08 7.41 -0.50
C GLY A 141 9.15 7.31 -2.02
N ARG A 142 9.55 6.16 -2.58
CA ARG A 142 9.46 5.93 -4.03
C ARG A 142 8.01 5.80 -4.44
N THR A 143 7.71 6.28 -5.62
CA THR A 143 6.36 6.21 -6.20
C THR A 143 6.39 5.44 -7.51
N GLY A 144 5.22 4.96 -7.92
CA GLY A 144 4.99 4.37 -9.22
C GLY A 144 3.55 4.56 -9.65
N GLU A 145 3.29 4.45 -10.94
CA GLU A 145 1.96 4.54 -11.50
C GLU A 145 1.73 3.40 -12.50
N TYR A 146 0.56 2.78 -12.42
CA TYR A 146 0.02 1.91 -13.46
C TYR A 146 -1.09 2.67 -14.15
N LYS A 147 -0.92 2.88 -15.45
CA LYS A 147 -1.91 3.50 -16.31
C LYS A 147 -2.18 2.54 -17.47
N PRO A 148 -3.39 1.98 -17.57
CA PRO A 148 -3.74 1.13 -18.69
C PRO A 148 -3.72 1.94 -20.00
N PHE A 149 -3.54 1.25 -21.13
CA PHE A 149 -3.62 1.89 -22.43
C PHE A 149 -4.99 2.56 -22.63
N ASP A 150 -5.01 3.68 -23.35
CA ASP A 150 -6.26 4.41 -23.65
C ASP A 150 -7.01 3.76 -24.84
N VAL A 151 -7.27 2.47 -24.69
CA VAL A 151 -8.10 1.67 -25.60
C VAL A 151 -9.13 0.90 -24.78
N GLU A 152 -10.30 0.67 -25.33
CA GLU A 152 -11.42 0.02 -24.64
C GLU A 152 -11.01 -1.30 -23.96
N ALA A 153 -10.27 -2.14 -24.68
CA ALA A 153 -9.83 -3.45 -24.17
C ALA A 153 -8.98 -3.39 -22.89
N SER A 154 -8.36 -2.25 -22.59
CA SER A 154 -7.52 -2.05 -21.41
C SER A 154 -8.22 -1.25 -20.29
N GLN A 155 -9.35 -0.64 -20.57
CA GLN A 155 -10.11 0.16 -19.63
C GLN A 155 -11.25 -0.64 -19.00
N LEU A 156 -11.73 -0.19 -17.85
CA LEU A 156 -12.96 -0.71 -17.27
C LEU A 156 -14.16 -0.28 -18.15
N THR A 157 -14.97 -1.24 -18.59
CA THR A 157 -16.17 -0.98 -19.39
C THR A 157 -17.40 -1.48 -18.62
N ILE A 158 -18.38 -0.60 -18.43
CA ILE A 158 -19.69 -0.94 -17.84
C ILE A 158 -20.67 -1.22 -18.98
N VAL A 159 -21.35 -2.36 -18.89
CA VAL A 159 -22.41 -2.79 -19.82
C VAL A 159 -23.70 -3.10 -19.08
N GLU A 160 -24.82 -3.21 -19.81
CA GLU A 160 -26.12 -3.61 -19.26
C GLU A 160 -26.18 -5.07 -18.82
#